data_ebddcbd414c8911084d58fc4c9b9bad4
#
_entry.id   ebddcbd414c8911084d58fc4c9b9bad4
#
_cell.length_a   1.000
_cell.length_b   1.000
_cell.length_c   1.000
_cell.angle_alpha   90.00
_cell.angle_beta   90.00
_cell.angle_gamma   90.00
#
_symmetry.space_group_name_H-M   'P 1'
#
loop_
_entity.id
_entity.type
_entity.pdbx_description
1 polymer ?
#
loop_
_entity_poly.entity_id
_entity_poly.type
_entity_poly.pdbx_seq_one_letter_code
_entity_poly.pdbx_strand_id
1 'polypeptide(L)'
;MTASLRTTFVLAVIAAIALSAAMATIHKMDQLRPSATLEEVLYLPSPKVLKSISLGYTGLLADIYWTRAVQYFGRKHIVLSRRYDLLAPLLDITAKLDPHLLVVYEFGSTFLAQKPPEGAGLPDKAVELVEYGISQNPEQWRLYYDLGFIHYMERKDYVAAAKAFERGSEVPGAHPWLRVLAARMAEHGGELETARFLWTKTYETTQDPHIRKNAILHLRALKADDEVNRLETMARDYRDRTGHYPESFAELVRNGWLRGVPIDPVGHPYKLVPGGRVELAAPDDLPFATEGLPPGTKPSTLPKPESK
;
A
#
# COMPACT_ATOMS: atom_id res chain seq x y z
N MET A 1 7.66 62.69 -31.13
CA MET A 1 6.60 61.92 -30.41
C MET A 1 5.53 61.26 -31.29
N THR A 2 5.34 61.69 -32.54
CA THR A 2 4.29 61.19 -33.44
C THR A 2 4.56 59.88 -34.16
N ALA A 3 5.84 59.50 -34.40
CA ALA A 3 6.17 58.23 -35.06
C ALA A 3 5.97 57.01 -34.17
N SER A 4 6.24 57.11 -32.89
CA SER A 4 6.09 55.98 -31.91
C SER A 4 4.61 55.64 -31.68
N LEU A 5 3.71 56.59 -31.64
CA LEU A 5 2.27 56.38 -31.51
C LEU A 5 1.66 55.67 -32.73
N ARG A 6 2.09 55.97 -33.93
CA ARG A 6 1.67 55.28 -35.14
C ARG A 6 2.15 53.83 -35.18
N THR A 7 3.40 53.57 -34.79
CA THR A 7 3.92 52.20 -34.75
C THR A 7 3.23 51.38 -33.70
N THR A 8 2.99 51.93 -32.49
CA THR A 8 2.24 51.23 -31.43
C THR A 8 0.79 50.93 -31.83
N PHE A 9 0.14 51.87 -32.51
CA PHE A 9 -1.22 51.65 -33.03
C PHE A 9 -1.26 50.57 -34.10
N VAL A 10 -0.32 50.56 -35.05
CA VAL A 10 -0.22 49.51 -36.07
C VAL A 10 0.03 48.14 -35.46
N LEU A 11 0.94 48.04 -34.49
CA LEU A 11 1.20 46.77 -33.77
C LEU A 11 -0.02 46.29 -32.97
N ALA A 12 -0.75 47.20 -32.33
CA ALA A 12 -2.01 46.85 -31.62
C ALA A 12 -3.08 46.32 -32.57
N VAL A 13 -3.22 46.92 -33.75
CA VAL A 13 -4.17 46.49 -34.78
C VAL A 13 -3.78 45.09 -35.32
N ILE A 14 -2.49 44.85 -35.58
CA ILE A 14 -1.97 43.55 -36.03
C ILE A 14 -2.25 42.49 -34.95
N ALA A 15 -1.95 42.81 -33.69
CA ALA A 15 -2.21 41.89 -32.58
C ALA A 15 -3.70 41.57 -32.42
N ALA A 16 -4.61 42.57 -32.56
CA ALA A 16 -6.06 42.38 -32.51
C ALA A 16 -6.56 41.49 -33.67
N ILE A 17 -6.02 41.69 -34.88
CA ILE A 17 -6.35 40.87 -36.06
C ILE A 17 -5.88 39.42 -35.84
N ALA A 18 -4.64 39.23 -35.35
CA ALA A 18 -4.10 37.92 -35.07
C ALA A 18 -4.90 37.19 -33.98
N LEU A 19 -5.32 37.89 -32.92
CA LEU A 19 -6.16 37.34 -31.85
C LEU A 19 -7.56 36.96 -32.36
N SER A 20 -8.16 37.79 -33.20
CA SER A 20 -9.46 37.52 -33.82
C SER A 20 -9.39 36.33 -34.80
N ALA A 21 -8.33 36.21 -35.57
CA ALA A 21 -8.11 35.10 -36.47
C ALA A 21 -7.89 33.78 -35.68
N ALA A 22 -7.14 33.83 -34.57
CA ALA A 22 -6.96 32.69 -33.67
C ALA A 22 -8.29 32.25 -33.03
N MET A 23 -9.11 33.20 -32.52
CA MET A 23 -10.45 32.90 -31.98
C MET A 23 -11.37 32.29 -33.02
N ALA A 24 -11.42 32.86 -34.24
CA ALA A 24 -12.25 32.35 -35.35
C ALA A 24 -11.80 30.92 -35.75
N THR A 25 -10.48 30.66 -35.73
CA THR A 25 -9.95 29.33 -36.02
C THR A 25 -10.32 28.32 -34.95
N ILE A 26 -10.21 28.69 -33.67
CA ILE A 26 -10.62 27.86 -32.53
C ILE A 26 -12.13 27.56 -32.61
N HIS A 27 -12.95 28.57 -32.86
CA HIS A 27 -14.40 28.39 -32.96
C HIS A 27 -14.79 27.50 -34.15
N LYS A 28 -14.12 27.62 -35.28
CA LYS A 28 -14.34 26.78 -36.46
C LYS A 28 -13.86 25.34 -36.22
N MET A 29 -12.76 25.15 -35.47
CA MET A 29 -12.31 23.84 -35.02
C MET A 29 -13.33 23.19 -34.07
N ASP A 30 -13.93 23.92 -33.15
CA ASP A 30 -14.98 23.42 -32.25
C ASP A 30 -16.25 23.01 -33.00
N GLN A 31 -16.63 23.74 -34.06
CA GLN A 31 -17.78 23.39 -34.91
C GLN A 31 -17.52 22.18 -35.81
N LEU A 32 -16.28 21.94 -36.22
CA LEU A 32 -15.87 20.82 -37.07
C LEU A 32 -15.58 19.54 -36.30
N ARG A 33 -15.74 19.56 -34.95
CA ARG A 33 -15.60 18.38 -34.09
C ARG A 33 -16.97 17.73 -33.83
N PRO A 34 -17.49 16.86 -34.70
CA PRO A 34 -18.66 16.08 -34.37
C PRO A 34 -18.22 14.97 -33.41
N SER A 35 -18.60 15.06 -32.16
CA SER A 35 -18.62 13.97 -31.15
C SER A 35 -17.38 13.10 -30.94
N ALA A 36 -16.28 13.36 -31.64
CA ALA A 36 -15.00 12.78 -31.25
C ALA A 36 -14.55 13.53 -29.99
N THR A 37 -14.70 12.88 -28.84
CA THR A 37 -14.16 13.39 -27.59
C THR A 37 -12.70 13.76 -27.85
N LEU A 38 -12.33 15.01 -27.53
CA LEU A 38 -10.95 15.57 -27.57
C LEU A 38 -9.91 14.66 -26.92
N GLU A 39 -10.36 13.60 -26.26
CA GLU A 39 -9.61 12.65 -25.47
C GLU A 39 -8.85 11.62 -26.33
N GLU A 40 -9.35 11.25 -27.49
CA GLU A 40 -8.76 10.16 -28.29
C GLU A 40 -7.63 10.62 -29.23
N VAL A 41 -7.42 11.92 -29.40
CA VAL A 41 -6.39 12.49 -30.28
C VAL A 41 -5.40 13.39 -29.52
N LEU A 42 -5.18 13.13 -28.25
CA LEU A 42 -4.17 13.88 -27.50
C LEU A 42 -2.77 13.37 -27.90
N TYR A 43 -2.13 14.07 -28.85
CA TYR A 43 -0.69 13.99 -28.99
C TYR A 43 -0.06 14.46 -27.66
N LEU A 44 0.49 13.51 -26.90
CA LEU A 44 1.19 13.79 -25.65
C LEU A 44 2.67 14.00 -26.00
N PRO A 45 3.17 15.26 -25.97
CA PRO A 45 4.58 15.51 -26.20
C PRO A 45 5.41 14.88 -25.09
N SER A 46 6.65 14.51 -25.41
CA SER A 46 7.53 13.95 -24.38
C SER A 46 7.85 14.98 -23.30
N PRO A 47 8.06 14.57 -22.03
CA PRO A 47 8.43 15.47 -20.93
C PRO A 47 9.67 16.32 -21.24
N LYS A 48 10.62 15.80 -22.03
CA LYS A 48 11.81 16.54 -22.47
C LYS A 48 11.46 17.72 -23.37
N VAL A 49 10.58 17.50 -24.34
CA VAL A 49 10.09 18.57 -25.24
C VAL A 49 9.36 19.63 -24.42
N LEU A 50 8.46 19.21 -23.54
CA LEU A 50 7.71 20.12 -22.68
C LEU A 50 8.63 20.97 -21.80
N LYS A 51 9.66 20.37 -21.18
CA LYS A 51 10.68 21.13 -20.43
C LYS A 51 11.41 22.16 -21.30
N SER A 52 11.76 21.82 -22.53
CA SER A 52 12.46 22.73 -23.42
C SER A 52 11.62 23.94 -23.84
N ILE A 53 10.31 23.74 -24.08
CA ILE A 53 9.41 24.83 -24.51
C ILE A 53 8.79 25.60 -23.33
N SER A 54 8.96 25.11 -22.09
CA SER A 54 8.38 25.75 -20.89
C SER A 54 9.04 27.07 -20.50
N LEU A 55 10.21 27.41 -21.09
CA LEU A 55 10.95 28.64 -20.80
C LEU A 55 11.20 28.85 -19.28
N GLY A 56 11.35 27.78 -18.51
CA GLY A 56 11.51 27.80 -17.05
C GLY A 56 10.22 27.63 -16.24
N TYR A 57 9.05 27.64 -16.87
CA TYR A 57 7.75 27.46 -16.20
C TYR A 57 7.29 26.00 -16.15
N THR A 58 8.22 25.08 -15.84
CA THR A 58 7.91 23.63 -15.79
C THR A 58 6.87 23.28 -14.73
N GLY A 59 6.89 23.93 -13.56
CA GLY A 59 5.89 23.76 -12.50
C GLY A 59 4.48 24.14 -12.96
N LEU A 60 4.33 25.28 -13.64
CA LEU A 60 3.03 25.67 -14.21
C LEU A 60 2.51 24.64 -15.24
N LEU A 61 3.42 24.11 -16.07
CA LEU A 61 3.02 23.03 -16.98
C LEU A 61 2.64 21.75 -16.22
N ALA A 62 3.32 21.42 -15.14
CA ALA A 62 2.97 20.28 -14.30
C ALA A 62 1.55 20.46 -13.73
N ASP A 63 1.19 21.63 -13.21
CA ASP A 63 -0.14 21.95 -12.71
C ASP A 63 -1.22 21.82 -13.79
N ILE A 64 -0.92 22.27 -15.02
CA ILE A 64 -1.83 22.13 -16.15
C ILE A 64 -2.05 20.64 -16.49
N TYR A 65 -0.99 19.84 -16.55
CA TYR A 65 -1.10 18.41 -16.84
C TYR A 65 -1.76 17.64 -15.69
N TRP A 66 -1.49 18.00 -14.44
CA TRP A 66 -2.22 17.48 -13.28
C TRP A 66 -3.72 17.76 -13.38
N THR A 67 -4.08 19.02 -13.63
CA THR A 67 -5.49 19.41 -13.81
C THR A 67 -6.15 18.61 -14.93
N ARG A 68 -5.45 18.38 -16.03
CA ARG A 68 -5.95 17.55 -17.14
C ARG A 68 -6.15 16.08 -16.71
N ALA A 69 -5.20 15.52 -15.94
CA ALA A 69 -5.32 14.15 -15.43
C ALA A 69 -6.55 14.01 -14.52
N VAL A 70 -6.75 14.95 -13.58
CA VAL A 70 -7.91 14.95 -12.69
C VAL A 70 -9.23 15.13 -13.44
N GLN A 71 -9.30 16.05 -14.40
CA GLN A 71 -10.48 16.25 -15.24
C GLN A 71 -10.79 15.04 -16.12
N TYR A 72 -9.75 14.42 -16.69
CA TYR A 72 -9.90 13.20 -17.47
C TYR A 72 -10.45 12.07 -16.60
N PHE A 73 -9.83 11.84 -15.44
CA PHE A 73 -10.29 10.85 -14.48
C PHE A 73 -11.74 11.10 -14.05
N GLY A 74 -12.07 12.33 -13.63
CA GLY A 74 -13.41 12.67 -13.15
C GLY A 74 -14.50 12.46 -14.20
N ARG A 75 -14.25 12.85 -15.46
CA ARG A 75 -15.20 12.59 -16.56
C ARG A 75 -15.43 11.10 -16.79
N LYS A 76 -14.34 10.33 -16.83
CA LYS A 76 -14.42 8.87 -17.01
C LYS A 76 -15.11 8.18 -15.84
N HIS A 77 -14.87 8.65 -14.62
CA HIS A 77 -15.49 8.12 -13.40
C HIS A 77 -17.01 8.39 -13.36
N ILE A 78 -17.46 9.60 -13.71
CA ILE A 78 -18.88 9.96 -13.73
C ILE A 78 -19.68 9.06 -14.70
N VAL A 79 -19.09 8.70 -15.84
CA VAL A 79 -19.73 7.80 -16.81
C VAL A 79 -19.44 6.31 -16.57
N LEU A 80 -18.88 5.98 -15.43
CA LEU A 80 -18.50 4.61 -15.01
C LEU A 80 -17.67 3.89 -16.08
N SER A 81 -16.72 4.60 -16.69
CA SER A 81 -15.86 4.07 -17.73
C SER A 81 -14.99 2.94 -17.21
N ARG A 82 -14.73 1.95 -18.05
CA ARG A 82 -13.76 0.89 -17.77
C ARG A 82 -12.39 1.13 -18.41
N ARG A 83 -12.21 2.25 -19.13
CA ARG A 83 -10.99 2.56 -19.88
C ARG A 83 -10.46 3.94 -19.51
N TYR A 84 -9.20 3.99 -19.12
CA TYR A 84 -8.49 5.18 -18.65
C TYR A 84 -7.13 5.32 -19.38
N ASP A 85 -7.13 5.13 -20.69
CA ASP A 85 -5.93 4.97 -21.53
C ASP A 85 -4.93 6.15 -21.41
N LEU A 86 -5.42 7.37 -21.19
CA LEU A 86 -4.58 8.57 -21.08
C LEU A 86 -4.14 8.90 -19.66
N LEU A 87 -4.67 8.22 -18.65
CA LEU A 87 -4.39 8.59 -17.24
C LEU A 87 -2.92 8.40 -16.86
N ALA A 88 -2.38 7.21 -17.13
CA ALA A 88 -0.97 6.91 -16.81
C ALA A 88 0.01 7.83 -17.56
N PRO A 89 -0.14 8.07 -18.89
CA PRO A 89 0.69 9.03 -19.61
C PRO A 89 0.60 10.47 -19.06
N LEU A 90 -0.59 10.94 -18.69
CA LEU A 90 -0.76 12.29 -18.13
C LEU A 90 -0.04 12.44 -16.77
N LEU A 91 -0.18 11.43 -15.90
CA LEU A 91 0.48 11.42 -14.59
C LEU A 91 2.01 11.29 -14.74
N ASP A 92 2.50 10.46 -15.66
CA ASP A 92 3.93 10.34 -15.95
C ASP A 92 4.55 11.66 -16.42
N ILE A 93 3.87 12.35 -17.34
CA ILE A 93 4.29 13.69 -17.80
C ILE A 93 4.33 14.66 -16.63
N THR A 94 3.28 14.70 -15.82
CA THR A 94 3.17 15.60 -14.67
C THR A 94 4.32 15.37 -13.69
N ALA A 95 4.53 14.13 -13.27
CA ALA A 95 5.59 13.75 -12.34
C ALA A 95 7.00 14.10 -12.89
N LYS A 96 7.21 13.94 -14.19
CA LYS A 96 8.50 14.30 -14.82
C LYS A 96 8.69 15.79 -15.01
N LEU A 97 7.62 16.58 -15.16
CA LEU A 97 7.70 18.04 -15.24
C LEU A 97 8.05 18.64 -13.88
N ASP A 98 7.38 18.21 -12.83
CA ASP A 98 7.67 18.58 -11.44
C ASP A 98 7.74 17.35 -10.53
N PRO A 99 8.94 16.81 -10.26
CA PRO A 99 9.12 15.65 -9.41
C PRO A 99 8.76 15.87 -7.92
N HIS A 100 8.58 17.12 -7.49
CA HIS A 100 8.25 17.46 -6.11
C HIS A 100 6.76 17.78 -5.92
N LEU A 101 5.94 17.66 -6.95
CA LEU A 101 4.49 17.79 -6.88
C LEU A 101 3.86 16.53 -6.27
N LEU A 102 3.85 16.44 -4.93
CA LEU A 102 3.47 15.24 -4.18
C LEU A 102 2.06 14.71 -4.51
N VAL A 103 1.12 15.62 -4.77
CA VAL A 103 -0.28 15.30 -5.08
C VAL A 103 -0.42 14.32 -6.25
N VAL A 104 0.53 14.33 -7.19
CA VAL A 104 0.54 13.44 -8.35
C VAL A 104 0.75 11.99 -7.92
N TYR A 105 1.59 11.77 -6.93
CA TYR A 105 1.88 10.43 -6.41
C TYR A 105 0.76 9.95 -5.49
N GLU A 106 0.31 10.79 -4.54
CA GLU A 106 -0.69 10.43 -3.54
C GLU A 106 -2.04 10.10 -4.18
N PHE A 107 -2.58 10.98 -5.01
CA PHE A 107 -3.87 10.76 -5.66
C PHE A 107 -3.76 10.04 -7.00
N GLY A 108 -2.73 10.36 -7.80
CA GLY A 108 -2.54 9.73 -9.11
C GLY A 108 -2.32 8.23 -9.00
N SER A 109 -1.60 7.76 -7.99
CA SER A 109 -1.42 6.34 -7.75
C SER A 109 -2.74 5.63 -7.40
N THR A 110 -3.59 6.26 -6.60
CA THR A 110 -4.93 5.74 -6.27
C THR A 110 -5.80 5.63 -7.52
N PHE A 111 -5.82 6.68 -8.36
CA PHE A 111 -6.57 6.68 -9.63
C PHE A 111 -6.08 5.58 -10.59
N LEU A 112 -4.78 5.27 -10.56
CA LEU A 112 -4.22 4.19 -11.38
C LEU A 112 -4.51 2.81 -10.80
N ALA A 113 -4.35 2.63 -9.49
CA ALA A 113 -4.33 1.31 -8.85
C ALA A 113 -5.70 0.67 -8.74
N GLN A 114 -6.71 1.44 -8.35
CA GLN A 114 -8.06 0.93 -8.11
C GLN A 114 -8.69 0.33 -9.37
N LYS A 115 -9.51 -0.69 -9.17
CA LYS A 115 -10.21 -1.34 -10.30
C LYS A 115 -11.28 -0.44 -10.91
N PRO A 116 -11.55 -0.55 -12.23
CA PRO A 116 -12.65 0.16 -12.84
C PRO A 116 -14.01 -0.23 -12.22
N PRO A 117 -14.94 0.72 -12.04
CA PRO A 117 -14.88 2.12 -12.50
C PRO A 117 -14.20 3.11 -11.54
N GLU A 118 -13.79 2.66 -10.33
CA GLU A 118 -13.19 3.52 -9.30
C GLU A 118 -11.79 4.02 -9.68
N GLY A 119 -11.09 3.30 -10.55
CA GLY A 119 -9.77 3.64 -11.06
C GLY A 119 -9.48 2.99 -12.40
N ALA A 120 -8.20 3.02 -12.80
CA ALA A 120 -7.77 2.51 -14.11
C ALA A 120 -7.47 1.00 -14.12
N GLY A 121 -7.33 0.36 -12.97
CA GLY A 121 -6.94 -1.05 -12.86
C GLY A 121 -5.50 -1.32 -13.29
N LEU A 122 -4.60 -0.35 -13.08
CA LEU A 122 -3.20 -0.40 -13.48
C LEU A 122 -2.27 -0.32 -12.24
N PRO A 123 -2.33 -1.29 -11.31
CA PRO A 123 -1.55 -1.24 -10.08
C PRO A 123 -0.04 -1.23 -10.32
N ASP A 124 0.44 -1.87 -11.38
CA ASP A 124 1.87 -1.83 -11.72
C ASP A 124 2.33 -0.44 -12.12
N LYS A 125 1.51 0.33 -12.86
CA LYS A 125 1.79 1.72 -13.20
C LYS A 125 1.71 2.64 -11.97
N ALA A 126 0.83 2.32 -11.03
CA ALA A 126 0.78 3.03 -9.76
C ALA A 126 2.06 2.82 -8.94
N VAL A 127 2.55 1.58 -8.87
CA VAL A 127 3.85 1.26 -8.22
C VAL A 127 5.00 2.01 -8.89
N GLU A 128 5.11 1.98 -10.23
CA GLU A 128 6.14 2.71 -10.97
C GLU A 128 6.10 4.22 -10.66
N LEU A 129 4.89 4.81 -10.61
CA LEU A 129 4.70 6.23 -10.31
C LEU A 129 5.16 6.57 -8.88
N VAL A 130 4.74 5.79 -7.89
CA VAL A 130 5.07 6.04 -6.48
C VAL A 130 6.55 5.78 -6.20
N GLU A 131 7.16 4.73 -6.76
CA GLU A 131 8.62 4.48 -6.61
C GLU A 131 9.44 5.60 -7.25
N TYR A 132 9.01 6.15 -8.39
CA TYR A 132 9.62 7.35 -8.93
C TYR A 132 9.47 8.53 -7.94
N GLY A 133 8.29 8.74 -7.38
CA GLY A 133 8.04 9.76 -6.35
C GLY A 133 8.96 9.61 -5.13
N ILE A 134 9.12 8.40 -4.62
CA ILE A 134 10.04 8.07 -3.51
C ILE A 134 11.49 8.40 -3.88
N SER A 135 11.92 8.08 -5.11
CA SER A 135 13.28 8.37 -5.56
C SER A 135 13.60 9.86 -5.58
N GLN A 136 12.60 10.71 -5.80
CA GLN A 136 12.72 12.17 -5.84
C GLN A 136 12.43 12.83 -4.47
N ASN A 137 11.67 12.15 -3.60
CA ASN A 137 11.22 12.67 -2.32
C ASN A 137 11.37 11.62 -1.21
N PRO A 138 12.61 11.15 -0.91
CA PRO A 138 12.83 10.01 -0.02
C PRO A 138 12.39 10.26 1.43
N GLU A 139 12.23 11.52 1.84
CA GLU A 139 11.81 11.90 3.19
C GLU A 139 10.28 11.98 3.35
N GLN A 140 9.53 11.70 2.29
CA GLN A 140 8.07 11.74 2.33
C GLN A 140 7.51 10.35 2.67
N TRP A 141 7.39 10.05 3.96
CA TRP A 141 6.92 8.75 4.45
C TRP A 141 5.53 8.34 3.90
N ARG A 142 4.68 9.30 3.53
CA ARG A 142 3.35 9.02 2.95
C ARG A 142 3.44 8.26 1.62
N LEU A 143 4.45 8.51 0.81
CA LEU A 143 4.63 7.79 -0.44
C LEU A 143 4.91 6.29 -0.21
N TYR A 144 5.66 5.95 0.83
CA TYR A 144 5.89 4.56 1.22
C TYR A 144 4.61 3.91 1.77
N TYR A 145 3.80 4.70 2.49
CA TYR A 145 2.48 4.26 2.94
C TYR A 145 1.57 3.93 1.75
N ASP A 146 1.48 4.80 0.76
CA ASP A 146 0.69 4.58 -0.45
C ASP A 146 1.20 3.37 -1.23
N LEU A 147 2.51 3.22 -1.40
CA LEU A 147 3.14 2.05 -2.01
C LEU A 147 2.75 0.75 -1.30
N GLY A 148 2.83 0.74 0.03
CA GLY A 148 2.44 -0.41 0.85
C GLY A 148 0.97 -0.79 0.65
N PHE A 149 0.07 0.20 0.59
CA PHE A 149 -1.35 -0.03 0.34
C PHE A 149 -1.65 -0.54 -1.07
N ILE A 150 -0.96 -0.07 -2.09
CA ILE A 150 -1.09 -0.59 -3.46
C ILE A 150 -0.72 -2.09 -3.48
N HIS A 151 0.42 -2.44 -2.88
CA HIS A 151 0.82 -3.84 -2.77
C HIS A 151 -0.20 -4.68 -1.98
N TYR A 152 -0.68 -4.18 -0.85
CA TYR A 152 -1.64 -4.87 0.01
C TYR A 152 -3.02 -5.03 -0.65
N MET A 153 -3.63 -3.92 -1.09
CA MET A 153 -5.03 -3.89 -1.51
C MET A 153 -5.22 -4.42 -2.92
N GLU A 154 -4.37 -3.99 -3.86
CA GLU A 154 -4.59 -4.23 -5.28
C GLU A 154 -3.80 -5.43 -5.81
N ARG A 155 -2.55 -5.60 -5.35
CA ARG A 155 -1.69 -6.69 -5.81
C ARG A 155 -1.75 -7.93 -4.94
N LYS A 156 -2.25 -7.83 -3.70
CA LYS A 156 -2.24 -8.90 -2.68
C LYS A 156 -0.83 -9.43 -2.40
N ASP A 157 0.17 -8.59 -2.61
CA ASP A 157 1.58 -8.88 -2.34
C ASP A 157 1.94 -8.36 -0.94
N TYR A 158 1.69 -9.21 0.05
CA TYR A 158 1.91 -8.87 1.45
C TYR A 158 3.38 -8.66 1.80
N VAL A 159 4.28 -9.40 1.14
CA VAL A 159 5.73 -9.27 1.36
C VAL A 159 6.23 -7.91 0.85
N ALA A 160 5.84 -7.52 -0.35
CA ALA A 160 6.17 -6.20 -0.89
C ALA A 160 5.52 -5.07 -0.07
N ALA A 161 4.29 -5.26 0.41
CA ALA A 161 3.62 -4.31 1.29
C ALA A 161 4.38 -4.13 2.62
N ALA A 162 4.82 -5.23 3.24
CA ALA A 162 5.63 -5.20 4.47
C ALA A 162 6.91 -4.38 4.28
N LYS A 163 7.65 -4.65 3.20
CA LYS A 163 8.89 -3.91 2.86
C LYS A 163 8.66 -2.43 2.62
N ALA A 164 7.56 -2.06 1.95
CA ALA A 164 7.22 -0.67 1.70
C ALA A 164 6.90 0.07 3.02
N PHE A 165 6.08 -0.51 3.89
CA PHE A 165 5.76 0.07 5.19
C PHE A 165 6.98 0.13 6.12
N GLU A 166 7.86 -0.87 6.10
CA GLU A 166 9.10 -0.88 6.87
C GLU A 166 10.01 0.28 6.44
N ARG A 167 10.31 0.41 5.13
CA ARG A 167 11.07 1.54 4.58
C ARG A 167 10.48 2.88 5.03
N GLY A 168 9.16 3.04 4.91
CA GLY A 168 8.45 4.24 5.34
C GLY A 168 8.55 4.51 6.84
N SER A 169 8.58 3.46 7.68
CA SER A 169 8.68 3.59 9.14
C SER A 169 10.05 4.09 9.62
N GLU A 170 11.07 4.03 8.77
CA GLU A 170 12.44 4.50 9.04
C GLU A 170 12.63 5.98 8.68
N VAL A 171 11.70 6.56 7.93
CA VAL A 171 11.74 7.99 7.56
C VAL A 171 11.52 8.85 8.81
N PRO A 172 12.35 9.88 9.06
CA PRO A 172 12.15 10.79 10.18
C PRO A 172 10.76 11.44 10.17
N GLY A 173 10.08 11.41 11.33
CA GLY A 173 8.70 11.94 11.46
C GLY A 173 7.62 11.05 10.88
N ALA A 174 7.94 9.84 10.46
CA ALA A 174 6.96 8.87 10.01
C ALA A 174 5.97 8.49 11.13
N HIS A 175 4.74 8.21 10.74
CA HIS A 175 3.72 7.82 11.71
C HIS A 175 4.02 6.43 12.29
N PRO A 176 3.96 6.25 13.63
CA PRO A 176 4.33 4.98 14.29
C PRO A 176 3.59 3.74 13.78
N TRP A 177 2.38 3.92 13.26
CA TRP A 177 1.57 2.83 12.68
C TRP A 177 2.18 2.17 11.44
N LEU A 178 3.12 2.82 10.73
CA LEU A 178 3.76 2.16 9.59
C LEU A 178 4.48 0.89 10.01
N ARG A 179 5.15 0.89 11.18
CA ARG A 179 5.83 -0.29 11.71
C ARG A 179 4.86 -1.41 12.08
N VAL A 180 3.71 -1.03 12.64
CA VAL A 180 2.61 -1.98 12.92
C VAL A 180 2.09 -2.59 11.62
N LEU A 181 1.88 -1.77 10.58
CA LEU A 181 1.43 -2.26 9.27
C LEU A 181 2.47 -3.18 8.63
N ALA A 182 3.76 -2.82 8.69
CA ALA A 182 4.84 -3.68 8.20
C ALA A 182 4.83 -5.07 8.86
N ALA A 183 4.77 -5.09 10.20
CA ALA A 183 4.76 -6.34 10.96
C ALA A 183 3.54 -7.20 10.63
N ARG A 184 2.34 -6.61 10.54
CA ARG A 184 1.11 -7.33 10.15
C ARG A 184 1.16 -7.86 8.72
N MET A 185 1.72 -7.09 7.79
CA MET A 185 1.85 -7.57 6.41
C MET A 185 2.87 -8.71 6.30
N ALA A 186 3.96 -8.67 7.08
CA ALA A 186 4.91 -9.78 7.18
C ALA A 186 4.24 -11.06 7.72
N GLU A 187 3.39 -10.96 8.75
CA GLU A 187 2.59 -12.10 9.24
C GLU A 187 1.68 -12.66 8.13
N HIS A 188 0.90 -11.79 7.48
CA HIS A 188 0.00 -12.20 6.40
C HIS A 188 0.74 -12.80 5.20
N GLY A 189 1.96 -12.38 4.95
CA GLY A 189 2.85 -12.92 3.92
C GLY A 189 3.54 -14.23 4.29
N GLY A 190 3.39 -14.69 5.53
CA GLY A 190 4.06 -15.90 6.04
C GLY A 190 5.53 -15.67 6.42
N GLU A 191 6.00 -14.42 6.42
CA GLU A 191 7.37 -14.02 6.79
C GLU A 191 7.50 -13.91 8.32
N LEU A 192 7.30 -15.03 9.04
CA LEU A 192 7.13 -15.03 10.50
C LEU A 192 8.34 -14.51 11.26
N GLU A 193 9.56 -14.77 10.78
CA GLU A 193 10.79 -14.23 11.39
C GLU A 193 10.87 -12.71 11.23
N THR A 194 10.54 -12.19 10.03
CA THR A 194 10.43 -10.76 9.76
C THR A 194 9.35 -10.12 10.64
N ALA A 195 8.19 -10.75 10.75
CA ALA A 195 7.10 -10.29 11.61
C ALA A 195 7.54 -10.22 13.07
N ARG A 196 8.20 -11.27 13.58
CA ARG A 196 8.74 -11.33 14.95
C ARG A 196 9.73 -10.20 15.20
N PHE A 197 10.67 -9.99 14.29
CA PHE A 197 11.64 -8.90 14.38
C PHE A 197 10.94 -7.53 14.43
N LEU A 198 10.00 -7.27 13.53
CA LEU A 198 9.29 -5.99 13.45
C LEU A 198 8.40 -5.76 14.69
N TRP A 199 7.72 -6.79 15.22
CA TRP A 199 6.96 -6.67 16.45
C TRP A 199 7.84 -6.44 17.66
N THR A 200 9.00 -7.09 17.75
CA THR A 200 9.98 -6.87 18.83
C THR A 200 10.49 -5.43 18.78
N LYS A 201 10.93 -4.96 17.61
CA LYS A 201 11.37 -3.57 17.40
C LYS A 201 10.26 -2.57 17.74
N THR A 202 9.00 -2.87 17.38
CA THR A 202 7.83 -2.04 17.72
C THR A 202 7.63 -1.97 19.24
N TYR A 203 7.67 -3.12 19.93
CA TYR A 203 7.52 -3.19 21.38
C TYR A 203 8.60 -2.39 22.12
N GLU A 204 9.86 -2.49 21.67
CA GLU A 204 11.00 -1.85 22.31
C GLU A 204 11.05 -0.34 22.10
N THR A 205 10.62 0.14 20.93
CA THR A 205 10.83 1.55 20.54
C THR A 205 9.61 2.43 20.68
N THR A 206 8.39 1.85 20.73
CA THR A 206 7.17 2.67 20.84
C THR A 206 7.00 3.30 22.22
N GLN A 207 6.55 4.56 22.22
CA GLN A 207 6.11 5.25 23.44
C GLN A 207 4.58 5.14 23.64
N ASP A 208 3.84 4.68 22.61
CA ASP A 208 2.39 4.52 22.67
C ASP A 208 2.03 3.20 23.39
N PRO A 209 1.32 3.24 24.52
CA PRO A 209 0.95 2.04 25.29
C PRO A 209 0.01 1.11 24.52
N HIS A 210 -0.84 1.63 23.62
CA HIS A 210 -1.73 0.81 22.80
C HIS A 210 -0.95 0.04 21.73
N ILE A 211 0.00 0.69 21.06
CA ILE A 211 0.89 0.04 20.11
C ILE A 211 1.75 -1.01 20.82
N ARG A 212 2.28 -0.69 22.02
CA ARG A 212 3.06 -1.65 22.82
C ARG A 212 2.25 -2.87 23.21
N LYS A 213 1.00 -2.66 23.68
CA LYS A 213 0.07 -3.76 24.01
C LYS A 213 -0.23 -4.62 22.78
N ASN A 214 -0.49 -4.00 21.64
CA ASN A 214 -0.72 -4.72 20.40
C ASN A 214 0.50 -5.57 20.01
N ALA A 215 1.70 -5.02 20.07
CA ALA A 215 2.94 -5.75 19.73
C ALA A 215 3.15 -6.97 20.64
N ILE A 216 2.92 -6.86 21.95
CA ILE A 216 3.10 -8.01 22.85
C ILE A 216 2.06 -9.12 22.59
N LEU A 217 0.83 -8.77 22.20
CA LEU A 217 -0.19 -9.76 21.86
C LEU A 217 0.20 -10.55 20.59
N HIS A 218 0.72 -9.89 19.55
CA HIS A 218 1.23 -10.54 18.35
C HIS A 218 2.46 -11.41 18.65
N LEU A 219 3.41 -10.93 19.46
CA LEU A 219 4.58 -11.72 19.85
C LEU A 219 4.20 -12.99 20.63
N ARG A 220 3.18 -12.91 21.50
CA ARG A 220 2.66 -14.08 22.21
C ARG A 220 1.99 -15.07 21.27
N ALA A 221 1.20 -14.58 20.31
CA ALA A 221 0.55 -15.41 19.30
C ALA A 221 1.57 -16.14 18.43
N LEU A 222 2.55 -15.43 17.87
CA LEU A 222 3.64 -16.02 17.08
C LEU A 222 4.41 -17.08 17.87
N LYS A 223 4.63 -16.84 19.16
CA LYS A 223 5.29 -17.84 20.03
C LYS A 223 4.41 -19.06 20.23
N ALA A 224 3.10 -18.89 20.45
CA ALA A 224 2.17 -20.00 20.60
C ALA A 224 2.08 -20.84 19.32
N ASP A 225 2.01 -20.21 18.15
CA ASP A 225 1.99 -20.88 16.85
C ASP A 225 3.25 -21.74 16.63
N ASP A 226 4.44 -21.20 16.94
CA ASP A 226 5.69 -21.97 16.90
C ASP A 226 5.69 -23.16 17.86
N GLU A 227 5.19 -22.95 19.09
CA GLU A 227 5.14 -24.00 20.10
C GLU A 227 4.16 -25.12 19.69
N VAL A 228 2.99 -24.78 19.14
CA VAL A 228 2.03 -25.74 18.60
C VAL A 228 2.69 -26.57 17.50
N ASN A 229 3.30 -25.94 16.48
CA ASN A 229 3.96 -26.62 15.37
C ASN A 229 5.06 -27.56 15.85
N ARG A 230 5.86 -27.11 16.82
CA ARG A 230 6.93 -27.93 17.42
C ARG A 230 6.37 -29.13 18.18
N LEU A 231 5.32 -28.95 18.98
CA LEU A 231 4.69 -30.02 19.75
C LEU A 231 3.99 -31.05 18.85
N GLU A 232 3.33 -30.61 17.79
CA GLU A 232 2.74 -31.51 16.80
C GLU A 232 3.80 -32.30 16.03
N THR A 233 4.93 -31.67 15.69
CA THR A 233 6.06 -32.37 15.09
C THR A 233 6.61 -33.42 16.03
N MET A 234 6.77 -33.08 17.32
CA MET A 234 7.19 -34.05 18.34
C MET A 234 6.19 -35.22 18.48
N ALA A 235 4.89 -34.97 18.42
CA ALA A 235 3.87 -36.02 18.47
C ALA A 235 3.94 -36.94 17.24
N ARG A 236 4.26 -36.41 16.05
CA ARG A 236 4.51 -37.21 14.85
C ARG A 236 5.78 -38.05 14.98
N ASP A 237 6.89 -37.48 15.46
CA ASP A 237 8.13 -38.18 15.67
C ASP A 237 7.97 -39.31 16.71
N TYR A 238 7.19 -39.07 17.77
CA TYR A 238 6.84 -40.10 18.75
C TYR A 238 6.09 -41.26 18.11
N ARG A 239 5.04 -40.98 17.29
CA ARG A 239 4.31 -42.01 16.56
C ARG A 239 5.23 -42.82 15.64
N ASP A 240 6.16 -42.18 14.93
CA ASP A 240 7.02 -42.84 13.97
C ASP A 240 8.01 -43.80 14.69
N ARG A 241 8.33 -43.54 15.96
CA ARG A 241 9.19 -44.41 16.78
C ARG A 241 8.43 -45.49 17.56
N THR A 242 7.20 -45.21 17.99
CA THR A 242 6.44 -46.11 18.89
C THR A 242 5.27 -46.84 18.21
N GLY A 243 4.90 -46.38 16.99
CA GLY A 243 3.79 -46.93 16.23
C GLY A 243 2.41 -46.30 16.55
N HIS A 244 2.34 -45.42 17.55
CA HIS A 244 1.08 -44.74 17.92
C HIS A 244 1.35 -43.31 18.38
N TYR A 245 0.34 -42.43 18.23
CA TYR A 245 0.42 -41.09 18.79
C TYR A 245 0.42 -41.12 20.32
N PRO A 246 1.09 -40.14 21.00
CA PRO A 246 1.00 -40.06 22.44
C PRO A 246 -0.43 -39.71 22.87
N GLU A 247 -0.93 -40.32 23.95
CA GLU A 247 -2.25 -40.07 24.50
C GLU A 247 -2.33 -38.75 25.28
N SER A 248 -1.19 -38.31 25.82
CA SER A 248 -1.09 -37.07 26.62
C SER A 248 0.33 -36.52 26.68
N PHE A 249 0.47 -35.25 27.01
CA PHE A 249 1.78 -34.67 27.29
C PHE A 249 2.48 -35.33 28.51
N ALA A 250 1.72 -35.85 29.47
CA ALA A 250 2.26 -36.60 30.59
C ALA A 250 2.97 -37.88 30.12
N GLU A 251 2.52 -38.51 29.07
CA GLU A 251 3.19 -39.68 28.46
C GLU A 251 4.52 -39.27 27.82
N LEU A 252 4.55 -38.15 27.08
CA LEU A 252 5.80 -37.59 26.53
C LEU A 252 6.81 -37.23 27.62
N VAL A 253 6.34 -36.71 28.76
CA VAL A 253 7.20 -36.43 29.91
C VAL A 253 7.77 -37.71 30.51
N ARG A 254 6.91 -38.74 30.75
CA ARG A 254 7.37 -40.02 31.30
C ARG A 254 8.39 -40.73 30.42
N ASN A 255 8.26 -40.60 29.10
CA ASN A 255 9.14 -41.20 28.13
C ASN A 255 10.36 -40.31 27.77
N GLY A 256 10.56 -39.20 28.50
CA GLY A 256 11.77 -38.36 28.37
C GLY A 256 11.80 -37.44 27.15
N TRP A 257 10.66 -37.29 26.42
CA TRP A 257 10.56 -36.42 25.27
C TRP A 257 10.35 -34.94 25.68
N LEU A 258 9.71 -34.72 26.83
CA LEU A 258 9.47 -33.38 27.41
C LEU A 258 9.95 -33.33 28.84
N ARG A 259 10.42 -32.17 29.29
CA ARG A 259 10.81 -31.94 30.70
C ARG A 259 9.61 -31.67 31.62
N GLY A 260 8.46 -31.31 31.06
CA GLY A 260 7.24 -30.97 31.77
C GLY A 260 6.08 -30.76 30.82
N VAL A 261 4.87 -30.63 31.36
CA VAL A 261 3.68 -30.31 30.55
C VAL A 261 3.85 -28.91 29.95
N PRO A 262 3.75 -28.76 28.63
CA PRO A 262 3.94 -27.46 27.97
C PRO A 262 2.80 -26.50 28.31
N ILE A 263 3.17 -25.24 28.53
CA ILE A 263 2.24 -24.14 28.80
C ILE A 263 2.40 -23.06 27.71
N ASP A 264 1.31 -22.41 27.35
CA ASP A 264 1.29 -21.34 26.38
C ASP A 264 1.89 -20.02 26.93
N PRO A 265 2.13 -19.02 26.08
CA PRO A 265 2.71 -17.73 26.51
C PRO A 265 1.87 -16.90 27.48
N VAL A 266 0.62 -17.30 27.76
CA VAL A 266 -0.25 -16.65 28.74
C VAL A 266 -0.48 -17.49 30.00
N GLY A 267 0.10 -18.72 30.04
CA GLY A 267 0.14 -19.57 31.23
C GLY A 267 -0.85 -20.74 31.26
N HIS A 268 -1.58 -21.02 30.18
CA HIS A 268 -2.47 -22.16 30.10
C HIS A 268 -1.77 -23.39 29.53
N PRO A 269 -2.08 -24.62 30.04
CA PRO A 269 -1.53 -25.83 29.45
C PRO A 269 -2.10 -26.08 28.06
N TYR A 270 -1.26 -26.50 27.12
CA TYR A 270 -1.73 -27.00 25.83
C TYR A 270 -2.52 -28.31 26.00
N LYS A 271 -3.44 -28.56 25.09
CA LYS A 271 -4.20 -29.82 25.01
C LYS A 271 -3.67 -30.66 23.85
N LEU A 272 -3.34 -31.90 24.14
CA LEU A 272 -3.05 -32.90 23.08
C LEU A 272 -4.36 -33.63 22.79
N VAL A 273 -4.78 -33.61 21.53
CA VAL A 273 -6.01 -34.28 21.09
C VAL A 273 -5.69 -35.48 20.16
N PRO A 274 -6.64 -36.41 19.96
CA PRO A 274 -6.41 -37.57 19.13
C PRO A 274 -5.84 -37.21 17.75
N GLY A 275 -4.86 -38.03 17.29
CA GLY A 275 -4.16 -37.80 16.04
C GLY A 275 -2.94 -36.87 16.17
N GLY A 276 -2.53 -36.55 17.39
CA GLY A 276 -1.29 -35.80 17.67
C GLY A 276 -1.41 -34.29 17.42
N ARG A 277 -2.63 -33.77 17.26
CA ARG A 277 -2.86 -32.33 17.16
C ARG A 277 -2.77 -31.69 18.54
N VAL A 278 -2.35 -30.43 18.54
CA VAL A 278 -2.20 -29.62 19.74
C VAL A 278 -3.20 -28.45 19.70
N GLU A 279 -3.96 -28.27 20.79
CA GLU A 279 -4.94 -27.19 20.87
C GLU A 279 -4.62 -26.26 22.04
N LEU A 280 -4.90 -24.95 21.83
CA LEU A 280 -4.89 -23.93 22.87
C LEU A 280 -6.06 -24.17 23.82
N ALA A 281 -5.81 -24.08 25.13
CA ALA A 281 -6.86 -24.24 26.15
C ALA A 281 -7.78 -23.03 26.22
N ALA A 282 -7.24 -21.82 25.96
CA ALA A 282 -7.95 -20.56 26.00
C ALA A 282 -7.56 -19.69 24.79
N PRO A 283 -8.03 -20.03 23.58
CA PRO A 283 -7.62 -19.30 22.36
C PRO A 283 -8.00 -17.81 22.37
N ASP A 284 -9.05 -17.47 23.12
CA ASP A 284 -9.47 -16.07 23.28
C ASP A 284 -8.43 -15.18 23.98
N ASP A 285 -7.52 -15.74 24.76
CA ASP A 285 -6.44 -15.00 25.44
C ASP A 285 -5.22 -14.79 24.52
N LEU A 286 -5.23 -15.44 23.34
CA LEU A 286 -4.23 -15.31 22.28
C LEU A 286 -4.91 -14.90 20.96
N PRO A 287 -5.44 -13.67 20.86
CA PRO A 287 -6.38 -13.28 19.80
C PRO A 287 -5.82 -13.35 18.38
N PHE A 288 -4.50 -13.35 18.21
CA PHE A 288 -3.86 -13.39 16.89
C PHE A 288 -3.22 -14.74 16.57
N ALA A 289 -3.38 -15.76 17.44
CA ALA A 289 -2.90 -17.11 17.15
C ALA A 289 -3.63 -17.70 15.96
N THR A 290 -2.90 -18.39 15.10
CA THR A 290 -3.41 -19.03 13.88
C THR A 290 -3.36 -20.55 13.97
N GLU A 291 -2.50 -21.09 14.82
CA GLU A 291 -2.31 -22.50 15.06
C GLU A 291 -2.93 -22.93 16.41
N GLY A 292 -3.20 -24.20 16.54
CA GLY A 292 -3.75 -24.77 17.78
C GLY A 292 -5.19 -24.32 18.10
N LEU A 293 -5.92 -23.82 17.14
CA LEU A 293 -7.31 -23.41 17.33
C LEU A 293 -8.22 -24.64 17.32
N PRO A 294 -9.14 -24.78 18.29
CA PRO A 294 -10.16 -25.83 18.27
C PRO A 294 -11.02 -25.78 17.00
N PRO A 295 -11.57 -26.94 16.53
CA PRO A 295 -12.41 -27.00 15.36
C PRO A 295 -13.58 -26.02 15.42
N GLY A 296 -13.79 -25.25 14.35
CA GLY A 296 -14.84 -24.23 14.25
C GLY A 296 -14.51 -22.87 14.88
N THR A 297 -13.36 -22.74 15.55
CA THR A 297 -12.87 -21.47 16.04
C THR A 297 -12.18 -20.71 14.91
N LYS A 298 -12.51 -19.43 14.73
CA LYS A 298 -11.80 -18.55 13.80
C LYS A 298 -10.78 -17.72 14.57
N PRO A 299 -9.61 -17.42 13.99
CA PRO A 299 -8.67 -16.48 14.60
C PRO A 299 -9.37 -15.17 14.95
N SER A 300 -9.24 -14.71 16.18
CA SER A 300 -9.77 -13.41 16.56
C SER A 300 -8.83 -12.33 16.01
N THR A 301 -9.38 -11.35 15.32
CA THR A 301 -8.61 -10.21 14.78
C THR A 301 -8.59 -9.02 15.74
N LEU A 302 -9.28 -9.12 16.87
CA LEU A 302 -9.39 -8.05 17.86
C LEU A 302 -9.17 -8.63 19.26
N PRO A 303 -8.38 -7.96 20.12
CA PRO A 303 -8.28 -8.32 21.54
C PRO A 303 -9.65 -8.18 22.21
N LYS A 304 -9.95 -9.06 23.16
CA LYS A 304 -11.14 -8.91 24.01
C LYS A 304 -11.13 -7.55 24.72
N PRO A 305 -12.28 -6.86 24.77
CA PRO A 305 -12.39 -5.68 25.62
C PRO A 305 -12.11 -6.10 27.08
N GLU A 306 -11.27 -5.33 27.78
CA GLU A 306 -11.01 -5.56 29.19
C GLU A 306 -12.34 -5.46 29.95
N SER A 307 -12.71 -6.51 30.66
CA SER A 307 -13.79 -6.45 31.65
C SER A 307 -13.37 -5.43 32.72
N LYS A 308 -14.11 -4.33 32.80
CA LYS A 308 -13.93 -3.31 33.85
C LYS A 308 -14.20 -3.89 35.24
#